data_1a7cf3d9b6ed834f4e16600548a93732
#
_entry.id   1a7cf3d9b6ed834f4e16600548a93732
#
_cell.length_a   1.000
_cell.length_b   1.000
_cell.length_c   1.000
_cell.angle_alpha   90.00
_cell.angle_beta   90.00
_cell.angle_gamma   90.00
#
_symmetry.space_group_name_H-M   'P 1'
#
loop_
_entity.id
_entity.type
_entity.pdbx_description
1 polymer ?
#
loop_
_entity_poly.entity_id
_entity_poly.type
_entity_poly.pdbx_seq_one_letter_code
_entity_poly.pdbx_strand_id
1 'polypeptide(L)'
;MIAYKGMCPGMICLGYQLKMGLNVTEQANCQANGFHCAANPMDCLRYYGDFQNSEYYLVRPCGDLDEDAVDSRISCTQLWVLRKLEPQEFFLHALAYMADHPQMPDGCDVKRERAQAWNGYAVVRGKHPRAKGKLGDILAFAREAVNGPKIEHLSLCVIDGKERLPDVW
;
A
#
# COMPACT_ATOMS: atom_id res chain seq x y z
N MET A 1 -17.04 -1.75 2.22
CA MET A 1 -15.77 -1.35 1.60
C MET A 1 -14.61 -2.09 2.27
N ILE A 2 -13.61 -2.53 1.52
CA ILE A 2 -12.31 -3.02 2.02
C ILE A 2 -11.32 -1.87 1.96
N ALA A 3 -10.46 -1.79 2.96
CA ALA A 3 -9.40 -0.79 3.07
C ALA A 3 -8.13 -1.42 3.69
N TYR A 4 -7.10 -0.59 3.83
CA TYR A 4 -5.78 -1.03 4.28
C TYR A 4 -5.31 -0.15 5.44
N LYS A 5 -4.57 -0.75 6.36
CA LYS A 5 -4.00 -0.02 7.50
C LYS A 5 -2.58 -0.46 7.77
N GLY A 6 -1.67 0.54 7.81
CA GLY A 6 -0.34 0.35 8.36
C GLY A 6 -0.37 0.46 9.89
N MET A 7 0.49 -0.30 10.57
CA MET A 7 0.66 -0.28 12.02
C MET A 7 2.13 -0.57 12.38
N CYS A 8 2.56 -0.15 13.54
CA CYS A 8 3.79 -0.66 14.14
C CYS A 8 3.63 -2.15 14.50
N PRO A 9 4.74 -2.90 14.67
CA PRO A 9 4.70 -4.29 15.10
C PRO A 9 3.83 -4.50 16.33
N GLY A 10 3.07 -5.59 16.34
CA GLY A 10 2.12 -5.90 17.40
C GLY A 10 0.82 -5.12 17.33
N MET A 11 0.44 -4.61 16.16
CA MET A 11 -0.83 -3.89 15.93
C MET A 11 -0.94 -2.58 16.72
N ILE A 12 0.16 -1.85 16.89
CA ILE A 12 0.17 -0.58 17.61
C ILE A 12 0.06 0.57 16.59
N CYS A 13 -0.83 1.51 16.87
CA CYS A 13 -1.02 2.73 16.07
C CYS A 13 -1.13 3.93 16.99
N LEU A 14 -0.17 4.87 16.94
CA LEU A 14 -0.11 6.07 17.77
C LEU A 14 -0.30 5.77 19.27
N GLY A 15 0.30 4.70 19.75
CA GLY A 15 0.19 4.26 21.16
C GLY A 15 -1.09 3.50 21.50
N TYR A 16 -2.05 3.40 20.57
CA TYR A 16 -3.24 2.59 20.76
C TYR A 16 -3.00 1.15 20.30
N GLN A 17 -3.36 0.19 21.16
CA GLN A 17 -3.29 -1.24 20.86
C GLN A 17 -4.58 -1.69 20.16
N LEU A 18 -4.48 -1.95 18.85
CA LEU A 18 -5.58 -2.60 18.13
C LEU A 18 -5.58 -4.11 18.37
N LYS A 19 -6.70 -4.75 18.02
CA LYS A 19 -6.88 -6.21 18.07
C LYS A 19 -7.50 -6.71 16.76
N MET A 20 -7.32 -7.97 16.49
CA MET A 20 -8.06 -8.65 15.41
C MET A 20 -9.58 -8.58 15.69
N GLY A 21 -10.37 -8.40 14.62
CA GLY A 21 -11.81 -8.19 14.74
C GLY A 21 -12.18 -6.72 14.99
N LEU A 22 -13.26 -6.48 15.70
CA LEU A 22 -13.84 -5.16 15.88
C LEU A 22 -13.09 -4.32 16.93
N ASN A 23 -12.73 -3.11 16.53
CA ASN A 23 -12.25 -2.02 17.37
C ASN A 23 -13.25 -0.86 17.27
N VAL A 24 -13.52 -0.17 18.38
CA VAL A 24 -14.54 0.90 18.47
C VAL A 24 -13.96 2.12 19.18
N THR A 25 -14.29 3.32 18.67
CA THR A 25 -14.01 4.61 19.28
C THR A 25 -15.23 5.53 19.15
N GLU A 26 -15.26 6.61 19.92
CA GLU A 26 -16.44 7.47 20.01
C GLU A 26 -16.55 8.46 18.85
N GLN A 27 -15.44 8.86 18.22
CA GLN A 27 -15.40 9.90 17.20
C GLN A 27 -14.49 9.52 16.05
N ALA A 28 -14.82 9.99 14.86
CA ALA A 28 -14.01 9.88 13.67
C ALA A 28 -13.88 11.24 12.96
N ASN A 29 -12.62 11.65 12.71
CA ASN A 29 -12.27 12.83 11.95
C ASN A 29 -10.89 12.62 11.32
N CYS A 30 -10.79 12.74 10.02
CA CYS A 30 -9.57 12.43 9.26
C CYS A 30 -8.32 13.22 9.66
N GLN A 31 -8.46 14.29 10.39
CA GLN A 31 -7.35 15.12 10.82
C GLN A 31 -7.03 15.00 12.31
N ALA A 32 -7.92 14.44 13.12
CA ALA A 32 -7.79 14.52 14.57
C ALA A 32 -7.98 13.21 15.33
N ASN A 33 -8.98 12.39 14.99
CA ASN A 33 -9.35 11.24 15.80
C ASN A 33 -9.98 10.10 14.97
N GLY A 34 -10.35 9.02 15.62
CA GLY A 34 -10.87 7.83 14.97
C GLY A 34 -9.77 6.84 14.55
N PHE A 35 -10.21 5.75 13.96
CA PHE A 35 -9.29 4.79 13.34
C PHE A 35 -9.08 5.17 11.88
N HIS A 36 -7.84 5.41 11.50
CA HIS A 36 -7.49 5.75 10.12
C HIS A 36 -7.09 4.51 9.33
N CYS A 37 -7.59 4.43 8.12
CA CYS A 37 -7.19 3.46 7.09
C CYS A 37 -7.17 4.14 5.72
N ALA A 38 -6.80 3.43 4.66
CA ALA A 38 -6.75 3.97 3.31
C ALA A 38 -7.38 3.00 2.31
N ALA A 39 -8.11 3.51 1.33
CA ALA A 39 -8.64 2.70 0.24
C ALA A 39 -7.52 2.25 -0.72
N ASN A 40 -6.52 3.10 -0.95
CA ASN A 40 -5.31 2.77 -1.69
C ASN A 40 -4.23 2.23 -0.72
N PRO A 41 -3.74 0.98 -0.90
CA PRO A 41 -2.68 0.44 -0.05
C PRO A 41 -1.44 1.34 0.02
N MET A 42 -1.04 1.96 -1.10
CA MET A 42 0.17 2.79 -1.17
C MET A 42 0.10 4.01 -0.24
N ASP A 43 -1.09 4.52 0.06
CA ASP A 43 -1.24 5.65 0.99
C ASP A 43 -0.90 5.27 2.43
N CYS A 44 -0.91 3.98 2.78
CA CYS A 44 -0.41 3.50 4.07
C CYS A 44 1.09 3.76 4.25
N LEU A 45 1.89 3.71 3.17
CA LEU A 45 3.34 3.91 3.21
C LEU A 45 3.71 5.35 3.58
N ARG A 46 2.82 6.30 3.32
CA ARG A 46 3.01 7.70 3.69
C ARG A 46 3.13 7.89 5.21
N TYR A 47 2.47 7.04 5.99
CA TYR A 47 2.41 7.11 7.45
C TYR A 47 3.25 6.03 8.12
N TYR A 48 3.40 4.88 7.47
CA TYR A 48 4.14 3.71 7.92
C TYR A 48 5.16 3.32 6.84
N GLY A 49 6.02 4.28 6.47
CA GLY A 49 6.96 4.14 5.34
C GLY A 49 8.19 3.28 5.64
N ASP A 50 8.46 2.95 6.90
CA ASP A 50 9.45 1.94 7.24
C ASP A 50 8.84 0.55 7.01
N PHE A 51 8.86 0.15 5.73
CA PHE A 51 8.18 -1.05 5.27
C PHE A 51 8.66 -2.32 5.98
N GLN A 52 9.93 -2.39 6.31
CA GLN A 52 10.53 -3.56 6.96
C GLN A 52 10.14 -3.69 8.45
N ASN A 53 9.83 -2.58 9.08
CA ASN A 53 9.45 -2.51 10.50
C ASN A 53 7.98 -2.14 10.72
N SER A 54 7.16 -2.20 9.68
CA SER A 54 5.71 -1.96 9.75
C SER A 54 4.93 -3.22 9.41
N GLU A 55 3.70 -3.28 9.87
CA GLU A 55 2.75 -4.33 9.55
C GLU A 55 1.56 -3.74 8.80
N TYR A 56 1.09 -4.43 7.76
CA TYR A 56 -0.04 -3.98 6.96
C TYR A 56 -1.19 -4.97 7.06
N TYR A 57 -2.39 -4.44 7.20
CA TYR A 57 -3.59 -5.22 7.46
C TYR A 57 -4.69 -4.88 6.47
N LEU A 58 -5.43 -5.89 6.07
CA LEU A 58 -6.72 -5.75 5.42
C LEU A 58 -7.75 -5.41 6.50
N VAL A 59 -8.51 -4.34 6.30
CA VAL A 59 -9.46 -3.84 7.27
C VAL A 59 -10.79 -3.48 6.61
N ARG A 60 -11.83 -3.32 7.43
CA ARG A 60 -13.13 -2.81 7.00
C ARG A 60 -13.56 -1.69 7.93
N PRO A 61 -13.55 -0.43 7.46
CA PRO A 61 -14.09 0.69 8.19
C PRO A 61 -15.63 0.63 8.21
N CYS A 62 -16.21 0.98 9.34
CA CYS A 62 -17.65 1.02 9.58
C CYS A 62 -17.99 2.13 10.59
N GLY A 63 -19.28 2.27 10.92
CA GLY A 63 -19.77 3.33 11.79
C GLY A 63 -19.78 4.67 11.08
N ASP A 64 -19.49 5.75 11.80
CA ASP A 64 -19.33 7.06 11.21
C ASP A 64 -18.01 7.10 10.45
N LEU A 65 -18.06 7.61 9.23
CA LEU A 65 -16.92 7.69 8.30
C LEU A 65 -16.66 9.15 7.96
N ASP A 66 -15.38 9.52 7.92
CA ASP A 66 -14.91 10.80 7.40
C ASP A 66 -13.77 10.54 6.43
N GLU A 67 -13.89 11.06 5.20
CA GLU A 67 -12.93 10.83 4.10
C GLU A 67 -12.05 12.06 3.89
N ASP A 68 -10.78 11.86 3.63
CA ASP A 68 -9.84 12.93 3.31
C ASP A 68 -10.02 13.37 1.84
N ALA A 69 -9.94 14.67 1.60
CA ALA A 69 -9.99 15.22 0.24
C ALA A 69 -8.64 15.13 -0.51
N VAL A 70 -7.56 14.80 0.17
CA VAL A 70 -6.18 14.85 -0.38
C VAL A 70 -5.67 13.48 -0.82
N ASP A 71 -6.00 12.44 -0.05
CA ASP A 71 -5.59 11.06 -0.33
C ASP A 71 -6.77 10.10 -0.07
N SER A 72 -6.55 8.81 -0.17
CA SER A 72 -7.59 7.80 0.05
C SER A 72 -7.83 7.46 1.52
N ARG A 73 -7.37 8.30 2.45
CA ARG A 73 -7.51 8.09 3.88
C ARG A 73 -8.95 8.23 4.34
N ILE A 74 -9.35 7.31 5.19
CA ILE A 74 -10.66 7.23 5.80
C ILE A 74 -10.48 7.17 7.31
N SER A 75 -11.19 8.01 8.06
CA SER A 75 -11.37 7.87 9.50
C SER A 75 -12.70 7.20 9.80
N CYS A 76 -12.74 6.34 10.81
CA CYS A 76 -13.95 5.62 11.18
C CYS A 76 -14.07 5.42 12.69
N THR A 77 -15.31 5.30 13.17
CA THR A 77 -15.60 4.98 14.58
C THR A 77 -15.52 3.48 14.87
N GLN A 78 -15.63 2.64 13.84
CA GLN A 78 -15.54 1.20 13.95
C GLN A 78 -14.59 0.65 12.90
N LEU A 79 -13.59 -0.12 13.33
CA LEU A 79 -12.61 -0.75 12.44
C LEU A 79 -12.55 -2.25 12.68
N TRP A 80 -12.95 -3.02 11.68
CA TRP A 80 -12.71 -4.45 11.66
C TRP A 80 -11.32 -4.73 11.10
N VAL A 81 -10.42 -5.27 11.91
CA VAL A 81 -9.13 -5.79 11.45
C VAL A 81 -9.34 -7.23 11.03
N LEU A 82 -9.19 -7.50 9.73
CA LEU A 82 -9.58 -8.77 9.14
C LEU A 82 -8.42 -9.77 9.11
N ARG A 83 -7.26 -9.35 8.60
CA ARG A 83 -6.04 -10.16 8.57
C ARG A 83 -4.81 -9.32 8.24
N LYS A 84 -3.65 -9.83 8.64
CA LYS A 84 -2.35 -9.31 8.22
C LYS A 84 -2.09 -9.66 6.75
N LEU A 85 -1.46 -8.78 6.03
CA LEU A 85 -0.99 -8.99 4.67
C LEU A 85 0.51 -9.33 4.71
N GLU A 86 0.89 -10.35 3.95
CA GLU A 86 2.30 -10.58 3.66
C GLU A 86 2.85 -9.47 2.74
N PRO A 87 4.16 -9.17 2.81
CA PRO A 87 4.76 -8.09 2.03
C PRO A 87 4.43 -8.11 0.54
N GLN A 88 4.53 -9.26 -0.09
CA GLN A 88 4.21 -9.41 -1.52
C GLN A 88 2.72 -9.18 -1.80
N GLU A 89 1.86 -9.68 -0.92
CA GLU A 89 0.42 -9.53 -1.03
C GLU A 89 -0.02 -8.07 -0.94
N PHE A 90 0.61 -7.29 -0.04
CA PHE A 90 0.37 -5.85 0.05
C PHE A 90 0.60 -5.15 -1.29
N PHE A 91 1.72 -5.44 -1.98
CA PHE A 91 1.99 -4.85 -3.28
C PHE A 91 1.12 -5.40 -4.40
N LEU A 92 0.65 -6.65 -4.34
CA LEU A 92 -0.34 -7.16 -5.28
C LEU A 92 -1.67 -6.41 -5.16
N HIS A 93 -2.12 -6.12 -3.94
CA HIS A 93 -3.29 -5.27 -3.71
C HIS A 93 -3.07 -3.84 -4.24
N ALA A 94 -1.88 -3.27 -4.06
CA ALA A 94 -1.54 -1.95 -4.60
C ALA A 94 -1.58 -1.93 -6.13
N LEU A 95 -1.03 -2.95 -6.78
CA LEU A 95 -1.09 -3.09 -8.24
C LEU A 95 -2.54 -3.26 -8.75
N ALA A 96 -3.36 -4.05 -8.05
CA ALA A 96 -4.77 -4.21 -8.38
C ALA A 96 -5.52 -2.88 -8.27
N TYR A 97 -5.29 -2.12 -7.19
CA TYR A 97 -5.88 -0.80 -7.02
C TYR A 97 -5.50 0.15 -8.18
N MET A 98 -4.24 0.17 -8.62
CA MET A 98 -3.81 0.96 -9.77
C MET A 98 -4.52 0.57 -11.06
N ALA A 99 -4.78 -0.73 -11.27
CA ALA A 99 -5.49 -1.22 -12.44
C ALA A 99 -6.97 -0.81 -12.44
N ASP A 100 -7.60 -0.82 -11.28
CA ASP A 100 -9.00 -0.42 -11.10
C ASP A 100 -9.17 1.11 -11.15
N HIS A 101 -8.11 1.88 -10.83
CA HIS A 101 -8.11 3.35 -10.77
C HIS A 101 -7.00 3.96 -11.65
N PRO A 102 -6.97 3.69 -12.96
CA PRO A 102 -5.84 4.05 -13.82
C PRO A 102 -5.65 5.56 -14.01
N GLN A 103 -6.66 6.37 -13.71
CA GLN A 103 -6.62 7.83 -13.80
C GLN A 103 -6.14 8.50 -12.51
N MET A 104 -6.04 7.74 -11.40
CA MET A 104 -5.58 8.31 -10.13
C MET A 104 -4.11 8.71 -10.25
N PRO A 105 -3.73 9.88 -9.69
CA PRO A 105 -2.34 10.28 -9.62
C PRO A 105 -1.49 9.24 -8.89
N ASP A 106 -0.27 9.04 -9.36
CA ASP A 106 0.70 8.22 -8.66
C ASP A 106 1.10 8.89 -7.34
N GLY A 107 1.09 8.14 -6.24
CA GLY A 107 1.65 8.59 -4.97
C GLY A 107 3.18 8.71 -5.03
N CYS A 108 3.80 9.33 -4.03
CA CYS A 108 5.25 9.57 -3.99
C CYS A 108 6.08 8.27 -4.03
N ASP A 109 5.51 7.15 -3.60
CA ASP A 109 6.16 5.83 -3.56
C ASP A 109 6.03 5.05 -4.87
N VAL A 110 5.24 5.53 -5.83
CA VAL A 110 5.15 4.97 -7.19
C VAL A 110 6.07 5.77 -8.12
N LYS A 111 7.04 5.12 -8.72
CA LYS A 111 7.99 5.76 -9.63
C LYS A 111 7.59 5.54 -11.09
N ARG A 112 7.89 6.52 -11.93
CA ARG A 112 7.58 6.44 -13.37
C ARG A 112 8.76 5.85 -14.14
N GLU A 113 8.47 4.86 -14.98
CA GLU A 113 9.38 4.17 -15.90
C GLU A 113 10.55 3.44 -15.24
N ARG A 114 11.21 4.02 -14.23
CA ARG A 114 12.39 3.41 -13.58
C ARG A 114 12.43 3.67 -12.09
N ALA A 115 12.84 2.65 -11.33
CA ALA A 115 13.15 2.79 -9.91
C ALA A 115 14.33 1.90 -9.49
N GLN A 116 15.02 2.36 -8.47
CA GLN A 116 15.86 1.52 -7.63
C GLN A 116 15.10 1.25 -6.33
N ALA A 117 15.07 0.00 -5.91
CA ALA A 117 14.43 -0.37 -4.65
C ALA A 117 15.06 0.36 -3.47
N TRP A 118 14.19 0.83 -2.60
CA TRP A 118 14.55 1.48 -1.35
C TRP A 118 13.67 0.89 -0.25
N ASN A 119 14.23 0.66 0.92
CA ASN A 119 13.52 0.11 2.06
C ASN A 119 12.79 -1.23 1.77
N GLY A 120 13.40 -2.09 0.94
CA GLY A 120 12.90 -3.43 0.62
C GLY A 120 11.94 -3.52 -0.56
N TYR A 121 11.62 -2.42 -1.25
CA TYR A 121 10.70 -2.47 -2.38
C TYR A 121 10.95 -1.39 -3.45
N ALA A 122 10.39 -1.63 -4.64
CA ALA A 122 10.16 -0.62 -5.68
C ALA A 122 8.81 -0.87 -6.36
N VAL A 123 8.02 0.18 -6.54
CA VAL A 123 6.78 0.15 -7.31
C VAL A 123 6.95 1.06 -8.52
N VAL A 124 6.82 0.50 -9.72
CA VAL A 124 7.06 1.23 -10.97
C VAL A 124 5.86 1.12 -11.89
N ARG A 125 5.43 2.27 -12.38
CA ARG A 125 4.35 2.41 -13.35
C ARG A 125 4.85 3.11 -14.60
N GLY A 126 4.46 2.65 -15.77
CA GLY A 126 4.84 3.26 -17.05
C GLY A 126 4.63 2.34 -18.24
N LYS A 127 5.08 2.80 -19.40
CA LYS A 127 4.98 2.00 -20.65
C LYS A 127 6.01 0.87 -20.71
N HIS A 128 7.20 1.13 -20.16
CA HIS A 128 8.31 0.18 -20.12
C HIS A 128 8.92 0.15 -18.72
N PRO A 129 8.13 -0.20 -17.67
CA PRO A 129 8.59 -0.11 -16.29
C PRO A 129 9.77 -1.04 -16.03
N ARG A 130 10.79 -0.51 -15.36
CA ARG A 130 12.00 -1.23 -14.97
C ARG A 130 12.35 -0.93 -13.53
N ALA A 131 12.82 -1.91 -12.81
CA ALA A 131 13.34 -1.72 -11.46
C ALA A 131 14.54 -2.61 -11.22
N LYS A 132 15.40 -2.18 -10.30
CA LYS A 132 16.48 -2.99 -9.73
C LYS A 132 16.49 -2.85 -8.22
N GLY A 133 17.13 -3.77 -7.53
CA GLY A 133 17.26 -3.77 -6.08
C GLY A 133 18.26 -4.80 -5.60
N LYS A 134 18.27 -5.03 -4.31
CA LYS A 134 19.12 -5.99 -3.63
C LYS A 134 18.40 -7.32 -3.44
N LEU A 135 19.13 -8.34 -3.02
CA LEU A 135 18.55 -9.63 -2.65
C LEU A 135 17.44 -9.46 -1.60
N GLY A 136 16.28 -10.04 -1.86
CA GLY A 136 15.10 -9.97 -1.01
C GLY A 136 14.15 -8.79 -1.30
N ASP A 137 14.58 -7.79 -2.10
CA ASP A 137 13.71 -6.66 -2.45
C ASP A 137 12.53 -7.11 -3.33
N ILE A 138 11.38 -6.49 -3.10
CA ILE A 138 10.15 -6.71 -3.87
C ILE A 138 10.08 -5.67 -4.99
N LEU A 139 9.93 -6.13 -6.23
CA LEU A 139 9.74 -5.27 -7.39
C LEU A 139 8.33 -5.47 -7.94
N ALA A 140 7.54 -4.41 -7.94
CA ALA A 140 6.15 -4.40 -8.41
C ALA A 140 6.01 -3.49 -9.64
N PHE A 141 5.36 -3.99 -10.69
CA PHE A 141 5.28 -3.32 -11.98
C PHE A 141 3.83 -3.21 -12.46
N ALA A 142 3.45 -2.01 -12.86
CA ALA A 142 2.22 -1.71 -13.58
C ALA A 142 2.56 -1.16 -14.97
N ARG A 143 2.38 -1.99 -16.02
CA ARG A 143 2.63 -1.55 -17.39
C ARG A 143 1.37 -0.90 -17.98
N GLU A 144 1.54 0.33 -18.44
CA GLU A 144 0.50 1.11 -19.11
C GLU A 144 0.37 0.76 -20.59
N ALA A 145 -0.83 0.95 -21.13
CA ALA A 145 -1.10 0.95 -22.55
C ALA A 145 -0.31 2.04 -23.28
N VAL A 146 0.00 1.81 -24.55
CA VAL A 146 0.70 2.80 -25.39
C VAL A 146 -0.09 4.12 -25.47
N ASN A 147 -1.43 4.04 -25.51
CA ASN A 147 -2.33 5.16 -25.78
C ASN A 147 -3.09 5.66 -24.54
N GLY A 148 -2.54 5.54 -23.36
CA GLY A 148 -3.20 6.09 -22.16
C GLY A 148 -2.78 5.42 -20.86
N PRO A 149 -3.37 5.83 -19.74
CA PRO A 149 -2.98 5.35 -18.41
C PRO A 149 -3.57 3.97 -18.04
N LYS A 150 -4.35 3.34 -18.93
CA LYS A 150 -4.90 2.00 -18.67
C LYS A 150 -3.77 1.02 -18.40
N ILE A 151 -3.88 0.27 -17.32
CA ILE A 151 -2.92 -0.78 -16.99
C ILE A 151 -3.26 -2.05 -17.80
N GLU A 152 -2.29 -2.55 -18.56
CA GLU A 152 -2.44 -3.76 -19.39
C GLU A 152 -1.80 -4.99 -18.76
N HIS A 153 -0.78 -4.77 -17.92
CA HIS A 153 -0.07 -5.89 -17.33
C HIS A 153 0.42 -5.51 -15.93
N LEU A 154 0.22 -6.44 -15.00
CA LEU A 154 0.74 -6.38 -13.65
C LEU A 154 1.72 -7.50 -13.44
N SER A 155 2.84 -7.21 -12.79
CA SER A 155 3.78 -8.24 -12.37
C SER A 155 4.46 -7.86 -11.07
N LEU A 156 4.84 -8.87 -10.31
CA LEU A 156 5.58 -8.74 -9.07
C LEU A 156 6.65 -9.83 -9.01
N CYS A 157 7.81 -9.47 -8.54
CA CYS A 157 8.85 -10.45 -8.26
C CYS A 157 9.65 -10.05 -7.01
N VAL A 158 10.34 -11.03 -6.46
CA VAL A 158 11.35 -10.83 -5.41
C VAL A 158 12.71 -11.15 -6.02
N ILE A 159 13.70 -10.36 -5.69
CA ILE A 159 15.08 -10.62 -6.10
C ILE A 159 15.59 -11.81 -5.30
N ASP A 160 15.77 -12.94 -5.95
CA ASP A 160 16.14 -14.21 -5.33
C ASP A 160 17.64 -14.60 -5.50
N GLY A 161 18.37 -13.80 -6.28
CA GLY A 161 19.78 -14.02 -6.58
C GLY A 161 20.06 -15.19 -7.53
N LYS A 162 19.01 -15.79 -8.14
CA LYS A 162 19.10 -16.93 -9.06
C LYS A 162 18.52 -16.57 -10.43
N GLU A 163 17.21 -16.46 -10.52
CA GLU A 163 16.52 -16.05 -11.73
C GLU A 163 16.50 -14.51 -11.86
N ARG A 164 16.47 -13.82 -10.72
CA ARG A 164 16.46 -12.35 -10.63
C ARG A 164 17.67 -11.89 -9.84
N LEU A 165 18.67 -11.41 -10.58
CA LEU A 165 19.95 -11.01 -10.00
C LEU A 165 19.85 -9.62 -9.36
N PRO A 166 20.55 -9.41 -8.22
CA PRO A 166 20.67 -8.09 -7.61
C PRO A 166 21.31 -7.07 -8.56
N ASP A 167 20.88 -5.80 -8.43
CA ASP A 167 21.40 -4.62 -9.15
C ASP A 167 21.33 -4.69 -10.68
N VAL A 168 20.54 -5.60 -11.25
CA VAL A 168 20.25 -5.69 -12.69
C VAL A 168 18.93 -5.01 -13.01
N TRP A 169 18.90 -4.25 -14.15
CA TRP A 169 17.69 -3.57 -14.66
C TRP A 169 16.80 -4.48 -15.50
#